data_422a8148bde3cc288707c201346f2051
#
_entry.id   422a8148bde3cc288707c201346f2051
#
_cell.length_a   1.000
_cell.length_b   1.000
_cell.length_c   1.000
_cell.angle_alpha   90.00
_cell.angle_beta   90.00
_cell.angle_gamma   90.00
#
_symmetry.space_group_name_H-M   'P 1'
#
loop_
_entity.id
_entity.type
_entity.pdbx_description
1 polymer ?
#
loop_
_entity_poly.entity_id
_entity_poly.type
_entity_poly.pdbx_seq_one_letter_code
_entity_poly.pdbx_strand_id
1 'polypeptide(L)'
;MATKPDDAQLSATAEELEMTKKQDEEHVAFEQISPEEERALVRKLDRVLMPLMAFVYFFQYLDKQSINYASVFGLRKDLRLTGQDFSWVISLFYFGQLCSEYPAAYLMSRLPITLFVGVTIIIWGGVEMTLGATRDFHTLAAARFFLGFAEGAVSPAFIIITSNWYRRREHPIRVATWVSMSGVSQILGALMMYGIGGAKEMVIEKWRAMFLLSGGLTAACGVVFCVMMPRDTTMAWFLNERERKVATLRLAVDRGTRDRAEFNSKQMTEALKQPMVWMYFMMALCITLTTPILKFSSLVVNGFGYSPFQTMLVGLPGGAISFVTIWVAALVPRFFPGTRVYTSMGLCLVPLLGSTMLLALPAKGYEWGIVASTWLAACCSSLLSSSAAMMASNVKGNTKKSVAWTESDAPRYTKGCILSIASWVALIVTYAVYGFAIKKENAKRDRLAGEGRYEYMVGGHDGGEQAVQMGVAVDSDLTDVQDKAFRYNL
;
A
#
# COMPACT_ATOMS: atom_id res chain seq x y z
N MET A 1 -24.19 -52.65 18.84
CA MET A 1 -23.09 -52.05 19.58
C MET A 1 -22.97 -50.61 19.12
N ALA A 2 -23.51 -49.66 19.86
CA ALA A 2 -23.37 -48.21 19.55
C ALA A 2 -22.04 -47.74 20.08
N THR A 3 -21.16 -47.31 19.19
CA THR A 3 -19.87 -46.69 19.54
C THR A 3 -20.14 -45.36 20.27
N LYS A 4 -19.65 -45.22 21.51
CA LYS A 4 -19.62 -43.95 22.22
C LYS A 4 -18.85 -42.92 21.37
N PRO A 5 -19.37 -41.69 21.21
CA PRO A 5 -18.58 -40.64 20.58
C PRO A 5 -17.33 -40.37 21.38
N ASP A 6 -16.20 -40.18 20.69
CA ASP A 6 -14.89 -39.88 21.28
C ASP A 6 -14.96 -38.59 22.10
N ASP A 7 -14.37 -38.59 23.29
CA ASP A 7 -14.32 -37.40 24.19
C ASP A 7 -13.70 -36.18 23.50
N ALA A 8 -12.85 -36.40 22.48
CA ALA A 8 -12.30 -35.35 21.61
C ALA A 8 -13.36 -34.70 20.69
N GLN A 9 -14.35 -35.46 20.21
CA GLN A 9 -15.45 -34.91 19.39
C GLN A 9 -16.46 -34.15 20.26
N LEU A 10 -16.68 -34.57 21.49
CA LEU A 10 -17.56 -33.88 22.42
C LEU A 10 -16.96 -32.53 22.91
N SER A 11 -15.63 -32.48 23.14
CA SER A 11 -14.95 -31.23 23.49
C SER A 11 -14.93 -30.22 22.32
N ALA A 12 -14.72 -30.69 21.09
CA ALA A 12 -14.76 -29.83 19.89
C ALA A 12 -16.15 -29.23 19.66
N THR A 13 -17.23 -30.02 19.83
CA THR A 13 -18.60 -29.53 19.71
C THR A 13 -18.98 -28.56 20.85
N ALA A 14 -18.47 -28.74 22.04
CA ALA A 14 -18.72 -27.81 23.16
C ALA A 14 -18.00 -26.46 22.95
N GLU A 15 -16.75 -26.45 22.45
CA GLU A 15 -16.04 -25.24 22.08
C GLU A 15 -16.72 -24.49 20.91
N GLU A 16 -17.22 -25.23 19.91
CA GLU A 16 -17.97 -24.66 18.80
C GLU A 16 -19.28 -23.99 19.26
N LEU A 17 -20.00 -24.61 20.20
CA LEU A 17 -21.24 -24.07 20.77
C LEU A 17 -20.99 -22.79 21.59
N GLU A 18 -19.88 -22.77 22.34
CA GLU A 18 -19.50 -21.62 23.15
C GLU A 18 -19.04 -20.43 22.26
N MET A 19 -18.35 -20.72 21.17
CA MET A 19 -17.96 -19.71 20.18
C MET A 19 -19.17 -19.14 19.45
N THR A 20 -20.12 -19.96 19.07
CA THR A 20 -21.36 -19.52 18.41
C THR A 20 -22.19 -18.62 19.32
N LYS A 21 -22.38 -19.00 20.60
CA LYS A 21 -23.05 -18.16 21.60
C LYS A 21 -22.38 -16.81 21.80
N LYS A 22 -21.04 -16.79 21.85
CA LYS A 22 -20.30 -15.56 22.01
C LYS A 22 -20.42 -14.62 20.80
N GLN A 23 -20.56 -15.17 19.59
CA GLN A 23 -20.81 -14.37 18.39
C GLN A 23 -22.22 -13.80 18.34
N ASP A 24 -23.21 -14.60 18.73
CA ASP A 24 -24.60 -14.11 18.81
C ASP A 24 -24.69 -12.98 19.84
N GLU A 25 -24.02 -13.11 20.99
CA GLU A 25 -23.92 -12.04 21.99
C GLU A 25 -23.20 -10.80 21.45
N GLU A 26 -22.12 -10.96 20.71
CA GLU A 26 -21.39 -9.86 20.06
C GLU A 26 -22.24 -9.20 18.96
N HIS A 27 -23.02 -9.97 18.21
CA HIS A 27 -23.90 -9.45 17.16
C HIS A 27 -25.07 -8.67 17.75
N VAL A 28 -25.74 -9.21 18.78
CA VAL A 28 -26.80 -8.54 19.51
C VAL A 28 -26.27 -7.28 20.20
N ALA A 29 -25.08 -7.34 20.79
CA ALA A 29 -24.45 -6.16 21.38
C ALA A 29 -24.09 -5.09 20.35
N PHE A 30 -23.78 -5.47 19.10
CA PHE A 30 -23.51 -4.55 18.02
C PHE A 30 -24.77 -3.87 17.48
N GLU A 31 -25.90 -4.56 17.40
CA GLU A 31 -27.20 -3.99 17.00
C GLU A 31 -27.67 -2.89 17.95
N GLN A 32 -27.20 -2.87 19.21
CA GLN A 32 -27.46 -1.82 20.19
C GLN A 32 -26.61 -0.56 19.99
N ILE A 33 -25.64 -0.56 19.04
CA ILE A 33 -24.77 0.59 18.77
C ILE A 33 -25.45 1.53 17.79
N SER A 34 -25.66 2.77 18.22
CA SER A 34 -26.26 3.76 17.32
C SER A 34 -25.31 4.10 16.15
N PRO A 35 -25.85 4.31 14.93
CA PRO A 35 -25.03 4.72 13.78
C PRO A 35 -24.28 6.05 14.00
N GLU A 36 -24.76 6.89 14.90
CA GLU A 36 -24.12 8.14 15.27
C GLU A 36 -22.90 7.91 16.15
N GLU A 37 -23.00 6.99 17.11
CA GLU A 37 -21.90 6.56 17.96
C GLU A 37 -20.77 5.93 17.13
N GLU A 38 -21.09 5.05 16.18
CA GLU A 38 -20.12 4.48 15.25
C GLU A 38 -19.42 5.56 14.42
N ARG A 39 -20.16 6.52 13.86
CA ARG A 39 -19.58 7.65 13.09
C ARG A 39 -18.70 8.55 13.95
N ALA A 40 -19.06 8.78 15.20
CA ALA A 40 -18.27 9.57 16.13
C ALA A 40 -16.93 8.86 16.46
N LEU A 41 -16.99 7.56 16.72
CA LEU A 41 -15.83 6.72 16.94
C LEU A 41 -14.88 6.74 15.72
N VAL A 42 -15.41 6.51 14.52
CA VAL A 42 -14.60 6.53 13.29
C VAL A 42 -13.91 7.87 13.08
N ARG A 43 -14.61 8.99 13.33
CA ARG A 43 -13.99 10.33 13.27
C ARG A 43 -12.85 10.51 14.27
N LYS A 44 -12.96 9.90 15.46
CA LYS A 44 -11.90 9.91 16.47
C LYS A 44 -10.68 9.09 16.01
N LEU A 45 -10.92 7.89 15.47
CA LEU A 45 -9.88 7.05 14.86
C LEU A 45 -9.17 7.79 13.72
N ASP A 46 -9.94 8.37 12.81
CA ASP A 46 -9.40 9.11 11.66
C ASP A 46 -8.52 10.30 12.09
N ARG A 47 -8.86 11.01 13.18
CA ARG A 47 -8.09 12.15 13.68
C ARG A 47 -6.72 11.77 14.26
N VAL A 48 -6.56 10.56 14.76
CA VAL A 48 -5.32 10.11 15.41
C VAL A 48 -4.50 9.25 14.47
N LEU A 49 -5.11 8.21 13.88
CA LEU A 49 -4.39 7.22 13.09
C LEU A 49 -4.01 7.75 11.71
N MET A 50 -4.93 8.45 11.03
CA MET A 50 -4.68 8.90 9.66
C MET A 50 -3.55 9.92 9.54
N PRO A 51 -3.44 10.96 10.39
CA PRO A 51 -2.30 11.86 10.34
C PRO A 51 -0.96 11.16 10.58
N LEU A 52 -0.88 10.23 11.55
CA LEU A 52 0.35 9.48 11.83
C LEU A 52 0.79 8.67 10.61
N MET A 53 -0.12 7.91 10.01
CA MET A 53 0.16 7.14 8.80
C MET A 53 0.48 8.04 7.61
N ALA A 54 -0.24 9.15 7.45
CA ALA A 54 -0.03 10.11 6.38
C ALA A 54 1.36 10.75 6.44
N PHE A 55 1.81 11.20 7.62
CA PHE A 55 3.14 11.78 7.79
C PHE A 55 4.25 10.78 7.52
N VAL A 56 4.13 9.54 8.00
CA VAL A 56 5.12 8.49 7.70
C VAL A 56 5.18 8.23 6.19
N TYR A 57 4.04 8.13 5.51
CA TYR A 57 4.02 7.91 4.06
C TYR A 57 4.54 9.11 3.26
N PHE A 58 4.32 10.31 3.79
CA PHE A 58 4.92 11.54 3.25
C PHE A 58 6.45 11.45 3.25
N PHE A 59 7.07 11.11 4.38
CA PHE A 59 8.53 10.96 4.48
C PHE A 59 9.02 9.78 3.65
N GLN A 60 8.30 8.66 3.64
CA GLN A 60 8.65 7.51 2.81
C GLN A 60 8.77 7.88 1.33
N TYR A 61 7.85 8.69 0.83
CA TYR A 61 7.91 9.12 -0.56
C TYR A 61 8.98 10.22 -0.78
N LEU A 62 9.18 11.08 0.20
CA LEU A 62 10.23 12.10 0.18
C LEU A 62 11.61 11.46 0.04
N ASP A 63 11.90 10.45 0.85
CA ASP A 63 13.18 9.76 0.87
C ASP A 63 13.43 8.97 -0.41
N LYS A 64 12.38 8.39 -1.02
CA LYS A 64 12.46 7.81 -2.37
C LYS A 64 12.82 8.84 -3.45
N GLN A 65 12.41 10.09 -3.29
CA GLN A 65 12.68 11.16 -4.26
C GLN A 65 13.96 11.95 -3.94
N SER A 66 14.47 11.90 -2.72
CA SER A 66 15.65 12.64 -2.26
C SER A 66 16.86 12.42 -3.16
N ILE A 67 17.08 11.20 -3.66
CA ILE A 67 18.17 10.87 -4.58
C ILE A 67 18.08 11.62 -5.92
N ASN A 68 16.85 11.82 -6.42
CA ASN A 68 16.62 12.55 -7.67
C ASN A 68 16.98 14.02 -7.48
N TYR A 69 16.51 14.62 -6.36
CA TYR A 69 16.83 15.99 -6.02
C TYR A 69 18.34 16.16 -5.78
N ALA A 70 18.95 15.28 -5.00
CA ALA A 70 20.39 15.29 -4.73
C ALA A 70 21.21 15.17 -6.02
N SER A 71 20.77 14.39 -7.02
CA SER A 71 21.46 14.24 -8.30
C SER A 71 21.53 15.55 -9.09
N VAL A 72 20.50 16.39 -8.98
CA VAL A 72 20.46 17.72 -9.63
C VAL A 72 21.33 18.72 -8.91
N PHE A 73 21.55 18.55 -7.58
CA PHE A 73 22.39 19.43 -6.75
C PHE A 73 23.84 18.94 -6.60
N GLY A 74 24.33 18.12 -7.52
CA GLY A 74 25.77 17.82 -7.66
C GLY A 74 26.22 16.48 -7.12
N LEU A 75 25.38 15.67 -6.48
CA LEU A 75 25.72 14.34 -5.93
C LEU A 75 26.53 13.47 -6.92
N ARG A 76 26.10 13.42 -8.19
CA ARG A 76 26.77 12.60 -9.21
C ARG A 76 28.20 13.07 -9.49
N LYS A 77 28.43 14.38 -9.48
CA LYS A 77 29.74 14.99 -9.72
C LYS A 77 30.65 14.79 -8.52
N ASP A 78 30.17 15.03 -7.32
CA ASP A 78 30.96 14.97 -6.09
C ASP A 78 31.39 13.53 -5.75
N LEU A 79 30.51 12.56 -5.98
CA LEU A 79 30.83 11.14 -5.80
C LEU A 79 31.44 10.48 -7.04
N ARG A 80 31.71 11.25 -8.11
CA ARG A 80 32.31 10.79 -9.37
C ARG A 80 31.58 9.59 -9.99
N LEU A 81 30.24 9.60 -9.91
CA LEU A 81 29.43 8.51 -10.45
C LEU A 81 29.48 8.52 -11.98
N THR A 82 29.92 7.41 -12.57
CA THR A 82 30.13 7.25 -14.00
C THR A 82 29.20 6.19 -14.59
N GLY A 83 28.96 6.24 -15.89
CA GLY A 83 28.23 5.22 -16.61
C GLY A 83 26.88 4.87 -15.99
N GLN A 84 26.75 3.63 -15.49
CA GLN A 84 25.52 3.10 -14.93
C GLN A 84 25.45 3.17 -13.38
N ASP A 85 26.47 3.74 -12.73
CA ASP A 85 26.55 3.77 -11.25
C ASP A 85 25.29 4.34 -10.60
N PHE A 86 24.78 5.45 -11.14
CA PHE A 86 23.55 6.06 -10.62
C PHE A 86 22.33 5.14 -10.76
N SER A 87 22.24 4.38 -11.86
CA SER A 87 21.18 3.39 -12.05
C SER A 87 21.29 2.23 -11.05
N TRP A 88 22.52 1.78 -10.76
CA TRP A 88 22.76 0.76 -9.74
C TRP A 88 22.39 1.24 -8.34
N VAL A 89 22.73 2.48 -7.99
CA VAL A 89 22.34 3.09 -6.70
C VAL A 89 20.81 3.11 -6.51
N ILE A 90 20.06 3.38 -7.59
CA ILE A 90 18.58 3.31 -7.56
C ILE A 90 18.13 1.86 -7.42
N SER A 91 18.69 0.93 -8.20
CA SER A 91 18.26 -0.48 -8.22
C SER A 91 18.54 -1.19 -6.89
N LEU A 92 19.68 -0.92 -6.26
CA LEU A 92 20.06 -1.53 -4.98
C LEU A 92 19.09 -1.21 -3.83
N PHE A 93 18.45 -0.05 -3.87
CA PHE A 93 17.39 0.27 -2.93
C PHE A 93 16.23 -0.74 -3.04
N TYR A 94 15.78 -1.06 -4.25
CA TYR A 94 14.69 -2.03 -4.46
C TYR A 94 15.13 -3.46 -4.19
N PHE A 95 16.40 -3.79 -4.44
CA PHE A 95 16.97 -5.06 -4.00
C PHE A 95 16.92 -5.20 -2.48
N GLY A 96 17.24 -4.12 -1.74
CA GLY A 96 17.09 -4.07 -0.30
C GLY A 96 15.64 -4.31 0.14
N GLN A 97 14.66 -3.64 -0.51
CA GLN A 97 13.24 -3.85 -0.25
C GLN A 97 12.84 -5.32 -0.46
N LEU A 98 13.20 -5.90 -1.60
CA LEU A 98 12.90 -7.31 -1.90
C LEU A 98 13.47 -8.26 -0.84
N CYS A 99 14.72 -8.05 -0.43
CA CYS A 99 15.35 -8.86 0.61
C CYS A 99 14.67 -8.71 1.98
N SER A 100 14.05 -7.56 2.26
CA SER A 100 13.37 -7.30 3.53
C SER A 100 11.97 -7.90 3.63
N GLU A 101 11.29 -8.16 2.52
CA GLU A 101 9.87 -8.57 2.52
C GLU A 101 9.60 -9.81 3.37
N TYR A 102 10.39 -10.87 3.18
CA TYR A 102 10.20 -12.10 3.95
C TYR A 102 10.56 -11.94 5.44
N PRO A 103 11.74 -11.41 5.82
CA PRO A 103 12.06 -11.12 7.21
C PRO A 103 11.04 -10.19 7.88
N ALA A 104 10.58 -9.16 7.18
CA ALA A 104 9.60 -8.22 7.69
C ALA A 104 8.23 -8.90 7.93
N ALA A 105 7.75 -9.70 6.98
CA ALA A 105 6.51 -10.47 7.14
C ALA A 105 6.59 -11.42 8.34
N TYR A 106 7.71 -12.11 8.51
CA TYR A 106 7.94 -12.98 9.67
C TYR A 106 7.96 -12.20 10.98
N LEU A 107 8.68 -11.07 11.05
CA LEU A 107 8.75 -10.25 12.26
C LEU A 107 7.39 -9.62 12.59
N MET A 108 6.63 -9.15 11.60
CA MET A 108 5.27 -8.63 11.80
C MET A 108 4.29 -9.67 12.35
N SER A 109 4.53 -10.97 12.10
CA SER A 109 3.71 -12.05 12.68
C SER A 109 4.07 -12.37 14.14
N ARG A 110 5.25 -11.96 14.62
CA ARG A 110 5.76 -12.25 15.97
C ARG A 110 5.76 -11.06 16.91
N LEU A 111 5.89 -9.85 16.37
CA LEU A 111 6.03 -8.62 17.15
C LEU A 111 4.75 -7.78 17.04
N PRO A 112 4.48 -6.91 18.03
CA PRO A 112 3.42 -5.91 17.90
C PRO A 112 3.70 -5.00 16.70
N ILE A 113 2.82 -5.05 15.70
CA ILE A 113 3.05 -4.43 14.38
C ILE A 113 3.36 -2.93 14.47
N THR A 114 2.67 -2.21 15.36
CA THR A 114 2.85 -0.76 15.52
C THR A 114 4.22 -0.40 16.09
N LEU A 115 4.71 -1.18 17.07
CA LEU A 115 6.06 -0.99 17.62
C LEU A 115 7.13 -1.36 16.60
N PHE A 116 6.95 -2.49 15.91
CA PHE A 116 7.86 -2.92 14.85
C PHE A 116 8.01 -1.84 13.77
N VAL A 117 6.89 -1.31 13.26
CA VAL A 117 6.88 -0.25 12.26
C VAL A 117 7.56 1.02 12.77
N GLY A 118 7.24 1.46 13.99
CA GLY A 118 7.84 2.67 14.56
C GLY A 118 9.37 2.57 14.70
N VAL A 119 9.88 1.43 15.18
CA VAL A 119 11.33 1.16 15.25
C VAL A 119 11.95 1.13 13.86
N THR A 120 11.28 0.50 12.89
CA THR A 120 11.74 0.43 11.50
C THR A 120 11.86 1.83 10.88
N ILE A 121 10.91 2.75 11.17
CA ILE A 121 10.97 4.13 10.70
C ILE A 121 12.16 4.88 11.30
N ILE A 122 12.48 4.67 12.58
CA ILE A 122 13.64 5.30 13.22
C ILE A 122 14.93 4.80 12.59
N ILE A 123 15.06 3.49 12.38
CA ILE A 123 16.24 2.89 11.74
C ILE A 123 16.38 3.41 10.31
N TRP A 124 15.30 3.42 9.54
CA TRP A 124 15.27 3.94 8.19
C TRP A 124 15.70 5.42 8.13
N GLY A 125 15.16 6.30 8.99
CA GLY A 125 15.59 7.70 9.07
C GLY A 125 17.09 7.84 9.39
N GLY A 126 17.62 7.01 10.31
CA GLY A 126 19.05 6.93 10.60
C GLY A 126 19.89 6.52 9.39
N VAL A 127 19.46 5.51 8.65
CA VAL A 127 20.15 5.07 7.42
C VAL A 127 20.08 6.16 6.34
N GLU A 128 18.95 6.86 6.19
CA GLU A 128 18.83 8.00 5.26
C GLU A 128 19.84 9.09 5.59
N MET A 129 20.05 9.42 6.87
CA MET A 129 21.09 10.37 7.28
C MET A 129 22.49 9.91 6.89
N THR A 130 22.79 8.61 6.90
CA THR A 130 24.13 8.10 6.49
C THR A 130 24.43 8.32 5.02
N LEU A 131 23.39 8.47 4.16
CA LEU A 131 23.60 8.86 2.76
C LEU A 131 24.31 10.21 2.63
N GLY A 132 24.03 11.15 3.54
CA GLY A 132 24.72 12.43 3.60
C GLY A 132 26.21 12.32 3.96
N ALA A 133 26.67 11.22 4.54
CA ALA A 133 28.06 10.97 4.90
C ALA A 133 28.86 10.19 3.84
N THR A 134 28.22 9.74 2.76
CA THR A 134 28.84 8.92 1.72
C THR A 134 29.90 9.71 0.92
N ARG A 135 30.95 8.99 0.47
CA ARG A 135 32.09 9.60 -0.23
C ARG A 135 32.39 9.00 -1.59
N ASP A 136 31.84 7.83 -1.87
CA ASP A 136 32.06 7.08 -3.10
C ASP A 136 30.83 6.25 -3.50
N PHE A 137 30.88 5.59 -4.67
CA PHE A 137 29.84 4.71 -5.17
C PHE A 137 29.51 3.58 -4.19
N HIS A 138 30.52 2.91 -3.62
CA HIS A 138 30.33 1.73 -2.79
C HIS A 138 29.60 2.04 -1.50
N THR A 139 29.98 3.13 -0.83
CA THR A 139 29.30 3.57 0.41
C THR A 139 27.87 4.04 0.14
N LEU A 140 27.64 4.75 -0.97
CA LEU A 140 26.30 5.17 -1.38
C LEU A 140 25.42 3.95 -1.72
N ALA A 141 25.96 2.98 -2.47
CA ALA A 141 25.29 1.77 -2.88
C ALA A 141 24.89 0.90 -1.67
N ALA A 142 25.81 0.72 -0.72
CA ALA A 142 25.54 0.00 0.52
C ALA A 142 24.46 0.70 1.36
N ALA A 143 24.57 2.01 1.57
CA ALA A 143 23.59 2.77 2.32
C ALA A 143 22.18 2.69 1.65
N ARG A 144 22.12 2.74 0.32
CA ARG A 144 20.87 2.57 -0.43
C ARG A 144 20.25 1.18 -0.29
N PHE A 145 21.06 0.12 -0.27
CA PHE A 145 20.57 -1.23 -0.02
C PHE A 145 19.94 -1.34 1.38
N PHE A 146 20.67 -0.86 2.42
CA PHE A 146 20.14 -0.89 3.79
C PHE A 146 18.94 0.03 4.00
N LEU A 147 18.87 1.15 3.28
CA LEU A 147 17.69 2.02 3.27
C LEU A 147 16.47 1.27 2.74
N GLY A 148 16.60 0.61 1.59
CA GLY A 148 15.54 -0.21 1.02
C GLY A 148 15.13 -1.35 1.96
N PHE A 149 16.11 -2.01 2.57
CA PHE A 149 15.86 -3.09 3.53
C PHE A 149 15.06 -2.60 4.74
N ALA A 150 15.39 -1.46 5.30
CA ALA A 150 14.67 -0.89 6.44
C ALA A 150 13.27 -0.38 6.06
N GLU A 151 13.09 0.18 4.86
CA GLU A 151 11.82 0.78 4.41
C GLU A 151 10.79 -0.25 3.93
N GLY A 152 11.23 -1.43 3.45
CA GLY A 152 10.37 -2.40 2.76
C GLY A 152 9.18 -2.92 3.59
N ALA A 153 9.28 -2.91 4.91
CA ALA A 153 8.22 -3.35 5.81
C ALA A 153 7.01 -2.39 5.90
N VAL A 154 7.17 -1.10 5.56
CA VAL A 154 6.20 -0.04 5.92
C VAL A 154 4.88 -0.18 5.15
N SER A 155 4.94 -0.37 3.83
CA SER A 155 3.73 -0.45 3.00
C SER A 155 2.86 -1.67 3.33
N PRO A 156 3.37 -2.90 3.44
CA PRO A 156 2.59 -4.05 3.90
C PRO A 156 2.02 -3.84 5.31
N ALA A 157 2.81 -3.29 6.21
CA ALA A 157 2.37 -3.01 7.58
C ALA A 157 1.20 -2.02 7.63
N PHE A 158 1.21 -0.98 6.80
CA PHE A 158 0.13 -0.01 6.74
C PHE A 158 -1.19 -0.59 6.23
N ILE A 159 -1.12 -1.54 5.30
CA ILE A 159 -2.31 -2.28 4.86
C ILE A 159 -2.86 -3.12 6.03
N ILE A 160 -1.99 -3.80 6.79
CA ILE A 160 -2.39 -4.60 7.95
C ILE A 160 -2.94 -3.69 9.06
N ILE A 161 -2.28 -2.57 9.39
CA ILE A 161 -2.78 -1.60 10.37
C ILE A 161 -4.15 -1.07 9.95
N THR A 162 -4.31 -0.67 8.67
CA THR A 162 -5.62 -0.21 8.17
C THR A 162 -6.68 -1.30 8.33
N SER A 163 -6.35 -2.57 8.05
CA SER A 163 -7.28 -3.67 8.22
C SER A 163 -7.60 -3.97 9.69
N ASN A 164 -6.69 -3.69 10.63
CA ASN A 164 -6.88 -3.92 12.06
C ASN A 164 -7.72 -2.85 12.76
N TRP A 165 -7.86 -1.66 12.15
CA TRP A 165 -8.57 -0.53 12.75
C TRP A 165 -9.88 -0.17 12.04
N TYR A 166 -10.04 -0.56 10.77
CA TYR A 166 -11.16 -0.16 9.94
C TYR A 166 -11.89 -1.35 9.33
N ARG A 167 -13.19 -1.18 9.04
CA ARG A 167 -14.01 -2.15 8.33
C ARG A 167 -13.62 -2.21 6.85
N ARG A 168 -13.85 -3.35 6.20
CA ARG A 168 -13.50 -3.55 4.76
C ARG A 168 -14.04 -2.46 3.83
N ARG A 169 -15.27 -2.00 4.07
CA ARG A 169 -15.90 -0.91 3.30
C ARG A 169 -15.21 0.44 3.47
N GLU A 170 -14.46 0.62 4.55
CA GLU A 170 -13.77 1.86 4.89
C GLU A 170 -12.33 1.92 4.37
N HIS A 171 -11.72 0.76 4.05
CA HIS A 171 -10.32 0.65 3.61
C HIS A 171 -9.97 1.55 2.40
N PRO A 172 -10.77 1.60 1.30
CA PRO A 172 -10.35 2.33 0.11
C PRO A 172 -10.05 3.80 0.36
N ILE A 173 -10.86 4.46 1.21
CA ILE A 173 -10.67 5.88 1.52
C ILE A 173 -9.45 6.07 2.42
N ARG A 174 -9.25 5.22 3.45
CA ARG A 174 -8.11 5.34 4.36
C ARG A 174 -6.81 5.04 3.65
N VAL A 175 -6.79 4.02 2.78
CA VAL A 175 -5.63 3.76 1.91
C VAL A 175 -5.37 4.96 1.00
N ALA A 176 -6.39 5.53 0.36
CA ALA A 176 -6.23 6.72 -0.46
C ALA A 176 -5.69 7.92 0.35
N THR A 177 -6.13 8.08 1.61
CA THR A 177 -5.67 9.18 2.47
C THR A 177 -4.17 9.14 2.70
N TRP A 178 -3.59 8.01 3.13
CA TRP A 178 -2.16 7.96 3.36
C TRP A 178 -1.36 7.81 2.06
N VAL A 179 -1.84 7.11 1.02
CA VAL A 179 -1.16 7.04 -0.28
C VAL A 179 -1.12 8.40 -0.98
N SER A 180 -2.18 9.24 -0.84
CA SER A 180 -2.21 10.57 -1.48
C SER A 180 -1.11 11.51 -0.98
N MET A 181 -0.51 11.22 0.18
CA MET A 181 0.65 11.95 0.67
C MET A 181 1.88 11.80 -0.24
N SER A 182 1.91 10.82 -1.14
CA SER A 182 2.93 10.75 -2.20
C SER A 182 2.89 11.97 -3.14
N GLY A 183 1.69 12.43 -3.51
CA GLY A 183 1.53 13.66 -4.31
C GLY A 183 1.88 14.92 -3.52
N VAL A 184 1.46 14.98 -2.25
CA VAL A 184 1.83 16.08 -1.34
C VAL A 184 3.34 16.13 -1.11
N SER A 185 3.98 14.98 -0.94
CA SER A 185 5.43 14.86 -0.77
C SER A 185 6.21 15.31 -2.01
N GLN A 186 5.69 15.06 -3.22
CA GLN A 186 6.29 15.59 -4.44
C GLN A 186 6.30 17.13 -4.44
N ILE A 187 5.20 17.74 -4.02
CA ILE A 187 5.06 19.21 -3.99
C ILE A 187 5.91 19.81 -2.87
N LEU A 188 5.62 19.42 -1.62
CA LEU A 188 6.31 20.00 -0.46
C LEU A 188 7.77 19.61 -0.39
N GLY A 189 8.12 18.39 -0.81
CA GLY A 189 9.49 17.91 -0.91
C GLY A 189 10.31 18.71 -1.92
N ALA A 190 9.76 18.97 -3.11
CA ALA A 190 10.42 19.81 -4.10
C ALA A 190 10.62 21.24 -3.57
N LEU A 191 9.63 21.84 -2.89
CA LEU A 191 9.75 23.17 -2.27
C LEU A 191 10.77 23.18 -1.14
N MET A 192 10.80 22.17 -0.29
CA MET A 192 11.79 22.03 0.77
C MET A 192 13.21 21.93 0.20
N MET A 193 13.41 21.09 -0.83
CA MET A 193 14.70 20.93 -1.49
C MET A 193 15.10 22.20 -2.27
N TYR A 194 14.12 22.91 -2.84
CA TYR A 194 14.34 24.22 -3.43
C TYR A 194 14.88 25.22 -2.38
N GLY A 195 14.29 25.26 -1.19
CA GLY A 195 14.74 26.12 -0.09
C GLY A 195 16.19 25.83 0.34
N ILE A 196 16.52 24.54 0.52
CA ILE A 196 17.91 24.13 0.86
C ILE A 196 18.87 24.50 -0.27
N GLY A 197 18.48 24.23 -1.53
CA GLY A 197 19.29 24.57 -2.69
C GLY A 197 19.54 26.05 -2.85
N GLY A 198 18.61 26.92 -2.42
CA GLY A 198 18.72 28.38 -2.46
C GLY A 198 19.61 28.99 -1.39
N ALA A 199 20.00 28.25 -0.36
CA ALA A 199 20.89 28.74 0.69
C ALA A 199 22.24 29.14 0.10
N LYS A 200 22.69 30.38 0.39
CA LYS A 200 23.91 30.96 -0.22
C LYS A 200 25.20 30.45 0.40
N GLU A 201 25.20 30.25 1.70
CA GLU A 201 26.39 29.85 2.50
C GLU A 201 26.01 28.63 3.35
N MET A 202 26.42 27.44 2.90
CA MET A 202 26.28 26.21 3.68
C MET A 202 27.69 25.62 3.90
N VAL A 203 27.94 25.15 5.12
CA VAL A 203 29.21 24.50 5.50
C VAL A 203 29.35 23.12 4.83
N ILE A 204 28.24 22.52 4.47
CA ILE A 204 28.18 21.20 3.84
C ILE A 204 27.53 21.30 2.45
N GLU A 205 27.83 20.35 1.57
CA GLU A 205 27.21 20.29 0.25
C GLU A 205 25.70 20.15 0.36
N LYS A 206 24.97 20.85 -0.50
CA LYS A 206 23.50 20.95 -0.47
C LYS A 206 22.81 19.60 -0.48
N TRP A 207 23.30 18.67 -1.29
CA TRP A 207 22.73 17.32 -1.36
C TRP A 207 22.92 16.52 -0.06
N ARG A 208 24.02 16.75 0.69
CA ARG A 208 24.23 16.15 2.01
C ARG A 208 23.24 16.69 3.04
N ALA A 209 23.03 18.01 3.04
CA ALA A 209 22.03 18.64 3.90
C ALA A 209 20.62 18.12 3.64
N MET A 210 20.28 17.83 2.37
CA MET A 210 19.00 17.23 2.02
C MET A 210 18.78 15.89 2.71
N PHE A 211 19.74 14.97 2.63
CA PHE A 211 19.64 13.65 3.29
C PHE A 211 19.63 13.75 4.82
N LEU A 212 20.44 14.65 5.40
CA LEU A 212 20.45 14.84 6.85
C LEU A 212 19.11 15.39 7.36
N LEU A 213 18.52 16.34 6.65
CA LEU A 213 17.25 16.92 7.05
C LEU A 213 16.10 15.94 6.87
N SER A 214 15.98 15.28 5.69
CA SER A 214 14.92 14.30 5.44
C SER A 214 15.00 13.14 6.43
N GLY A 215 16.18 12.52 6.58
CA GLY A 215 16.37 11.41 7.51
C GLY A 215 16.14 11.78 8.97
N GLY A 216 16.56 12.98 9.39
CA GLY A 216 16.31 13.50 10.73
C GLY A 216 14.82 13.70 11.02
N LEU A 217 14.08 14.29 10.09
CA LEU A 217 12.62 14.45 10.20
C LEU A 217 11.91 13.11 10.18
N THR A 218 12.36 12.16 9.35
CA THR A 218 11.84 10.80 9.31
C THR A 218 12.05 10.07 10.64
N ALA A 219 13.26 10.13 11.20
CA ALA A 219 13.52 9.51 12.50
C ALA A 219 12.67 10.13 13.61
N ALA A 220 12.53 11.47 13.63
CA ALA A 220 11.66 12.17 14.57
C ALA A 220 10.19 11.74 14.41
N CYS A 221 9.70 11.60 13.16
CA CYS A 221 8.37 11.06 12.87
C CYS A 221 8.21 9.63 13.40
N GLY A 222 9.25 8.78 13.29
CA GLY A 222 9.27 7.43 13.85
C GLY A 222 9.12 7.41 15.37
N VAL A 223 9.79 8.33 16.08
CA VAL A 223 9.63 8.49 17.54
C VAL A 223 8.18 8.89 17.87
N VAL A 224 7.62 9.89 17.18
CA VAL A 224 6.23 10.31 17.36
C VAL A 224 5.27 9.16 17.10
N PHE A 225 5.51 8.36 16.04
CA PHE A 225 4.71 7.18 15.71
C PHE A 225 4.77 6.13 16.83
N CYS A 226 5.94 5.82 17.37
CA CYS A 226 6.09 4.86 18.48
C CYS A 226 5.33 5.30 19.74
N VAL A 227 5.31 6.58 20.03
CA VAL A 227 4.66 7.11 21.24
C VAL A 227 3.15 7.22 21.08
N MET A 228 2.69 7.70 19.92
CA MET A 228 1.29 8.03 19.71
C MET A 228 0.46 6.90 19.12
N MET A 229 1.06 5.97 18.35
CA MET A 229 0.32 4.90 17.70
C MET A 229 -0.04 3.79 18.69
N PRO A 230 -1.32 3.55 19.00
CA PRO A 230 -1.72 2.50 19.93
C PRO A 230 -1.51 1.11 19.30
N ARG A 231 -1.27 0.11 20.14
CA ARG A 231 -0.99 -1.27 19.71
C ARG A 231 -2.22 -1.93 19.09
N ASP A 232 -3.37 -1.76 19.74
CA ASP A 232 -4.66 -2.32 19.32
C ASP A 232 -5.83 -1.45 19.80
N THR A 233 -7.05 -1.83 19.43
CA THR A 233 -8.27 -1.12 19.80
C THR A 233 -8.54 -1.12 21.32
N THR A 234 -8.05 -2.13 22.05
CA THR A 234 -8.26 -2.27 23.49
C THR A 234 -7.33 -1.36 24.31
N MET A 235 -6.14 -1.07 23.78
CA MET A 235 -5.12 -0.22 24.42
C MET A 235 -5.10 1.21 23.89
N ALA A 236 -6.07 1.61 23.07
CA ALA A 236 -6.13 2.96 22.49
C ALA A 236 -6.33 4.01 23.59
N TRP A 237 -5.30 4.84 23.84
CA TRP A 237 -5.28 5.85 24.91
C TRP A 237 -6.32 6.96 24.73
N PHE A 238 -6.75 7.22 23.49
CA PHE A 238 -7.70 8.27 23.15
C PHE A 238 -9.16 7.78 23.14
N LEU A 239 -9.43 6.48 23.39
CA LEU A 239 -10.76 5.90 23.45
C LEU A 239 -11.19 5.61 24.88
N ASN A 240 -12.45 5.91 25.20
CA ASN A 240 -13.09 5.51 26.43
C ASN A 240 -13.37 3.99 26.42
N GLU A 241 -13.66 3.39 27.59
CA GLU A 241 -13.94 1.95 27.70
C GLU A 241 -15.08 1.48 26.78
N ARG A 242 -16.18 2.24 26.73
CA ARG A 242 -17.31 1.96 25.84
C ARG A 242 -16.88 2.02 24.36
N GLU A 243 -16.13 3.07 23.97
CA GLU A 243 -15.62 3.23 22.60
C GLU A 243 -14.66 2.10 22.20
N ARG A 244 -13.82 1.59 23.12
CA ARG A 244 -12.95 0.43 22.88
C ARG A 244 -13.76 -0.84 22.63
N LYS A 245 -14.83 -1.07 23.42
CA LYS A 245 -15.75 -2.20 23.19
C LYS A 245 -16.42 -2.08 21.82
N VAL A 246 -16.98 -0.90 21.51
CA VAL A 246 -17.59 -0.63 20.19
C VAL A 246 -16.59 -0.83 19.05
N ALA A 247 -15.34 -0.32 19.18
CA ALA A 247 -14.29 -0.51 18.19
C ALA A 247 -13.96 -1.97 17.94
N THR A 248 -13.92 -2.79 19.00
CA THR A 248 -13.64 -4.23 18.90
C THR A 248 -14.81 -4.98 18.30
N LEU A 249 -16.03 -4.73 18.76
CA LEU A 249 -17.25 -5.37 18.27
C LEU A 249 -17.49 -5.11 16.77
N ARG A 250 -17.36 -3.85 16.33
CA ARG A 250 -17.56 -3.50 14.91
C ARG A 250 -16.59 -4.22 13.97
N LEU A 251 -15.38 -4.51 14.44
CA LEU A 251 -14.38 -5.25 13.68
C LEU A 251 -14.65 -6.77 13.71
N ALA A 252 -15.10 -7.30 14.84
CA ALA A 252 -15.47 -8.71 14.98
C ALA A 252 -16.62 -9.06 14.03
N VAL A 253 -17.67 -8.25 14.00
CA VAL A 253 -18.83 -8.43 13.09
C VAL A 253 -18.42 -8.33 11.62
N ASP A 254 -17.53 -7.38 11.26
CA ASP A 254 -17.09 -7.21 9.84
C ASP A 254 -16.16 -8.33 9.36
N ARG A 255 -15.42 -8.95 10.26
CA ARG A 255 -14.44 -9.99 9.92
C ARG A 255 -15.02 -11.40 9.95
N GLY A 256 -16.11 -11.59 10.70
CA GLY A 256 -16.69 -12.91 10.96
C GLY A 256 -15.78 -13.84 11.78
N THR A 257 -14.51 -13.49 11.96
CA THR A 257 -13.50 -14.23 12.71
C THR A 257 -12.30 -13.35 13.06
N ARG A 258 -11.68 -13.60 14.19
CA ARG A 258 -10.41 -12.98 14.58
C ARG A 258 -9.29 -13.55 13.71
N ASP A 259 -8.76 -12.75 12.78
CA ASP A 259 -7.53 -13.11 12.06
C ASP A 259 -6.42 -13.35 13.10
N ARG A 260 -6.07 -14.62 13.35
CA ARG A 260 -4.90 -14.95 14.16
C ARG A 260 -3.65 -14.45 13.42
N ALA A 261 -2.77 -13.77 14.13
CA ALA A 261 -1.51 -13.25 13.59
C ALA A 261 -0.43 -14.36 13.43
N GLU A 262 -0.81 -15.63 13.31
CA GLU A 262 0.12 -16.73 13.19
C GLU A 262 0.52 -16.97 11.72
N PHE A 263 1.82 -17.09 11.49
CA PHE A 263 2.36 -17.45 10.17
C PHE A 263 1.98 -18.89 9.82
N ASN A 264 1.24 -19.06 8.73
CA ASN A 264 0.79 -20.38 8.27
C ASN A 264 1.42 -20.73 6.91
N SER A 265 2.36 -21.67 6.91
CA SER A 265 3.05 -22.14 5.70
C SER A 265 2.12 -22.79 4.68
N LYS A 266 0.98 -23.34 5.10
CA LYS A 266 -0.03 -23.89 4.20
C LYS A 266 -0.71 -22.78 3.40
N GLN A 267 -1.02 -21.63 4.02
CA GLN A 267 -1.55 -20.46 3.33
C GLN A 267 -0.56 -19.89 2.31
N MET A 268 0.73 -19.92 2.58
CA MET A 268 1.77 -19.51 1.63
C MET A 268 1.76 -20.43 0.39
N THR A 269 1.71 -21.74 0.59
CA THR A 269 1.65 -22.70 -0.51
C THR A 269 0.35 -22.56 -1.32
N GLU A 270 -0.77 -22.28 -0.66
CA GLU A 270 -2.05 -21.99 -1.31
C GLU A 270 -1.98 -20.71 -2.14
N ALA A 271 -1.37 -19.64 -1.59
CA ALA A 271 -1.17 -18.37 -2.31
C ALA A 271 -0.42 -18.57 -3.62
N LEU A 272 0.68 -19.34 -3.59
CA LEU A 272 1.48 -19.63 -4.78
C LEU A 272 0.74 -20.46 -5.84
N LYS A 273 -0.25 -21.27 -5.44
CA LYS A 273 -1.08 -22.07 -6.36
C LYS A 273 -2.28 -21.32 -6.91
N GLN A 274 -2.66 -20.19 -6.34
CA GLN A 274 -3.89 -19.49 -6.68
C GLN A 274 -3.67 -18.49 -7.84
N PRO A 275 -4.36 -18.62 -8.98
CA PRO A 275 -4.20 -17.72 -10.12
C PRO A 275 -4.48 -16.25 -9.79
N MET A 276 -5.38 -15.97 -8.85
CA MET A 276 -5.75 -14.62 -8.45
C MET A 276 -4.58 -13.88 -7.77
N VAL A 277 -3.77 -14.59 -6.98
CA VAL A 277 -2.55 -14.03 -6.36
C VAL A 277 -1.52 -13.65 -7.44
N TRP A 278 -1.36 -14.49 -8.46
CA TRP A 278 -0.50 -14.18 -9.59
C TRP A 278 -0.98 -12.98 -10.40
N MET A 279 -2.30 -12.75 -10.50
CA MET A 279 -2.82 -11.52 -11.12
C MET A 279 -2.46 -10.26 -10.31
N TYR A 280 -2.50 -10.29 -8.97
CA TYR A 280 -2.01 -9.17 -8.15
C TYR A 280 -0.51 -8.95 -8.33
N PHE A 281 0.27 -10.03 -8.34
CA PHE A 281 1.70 -9.96 -8.64
C PHE A 281 1.95 -9.31 -10.00
N MET A 282 1.24 -9.72 -11.05
CA MET A 282 1.35 -9.13 -12.38
C MET A 282 0.92 -7.65 -12.41
N MET A 283 -0.12 -7.27 -11.65
CA MET A 283 -0.51 -5.86 -11.52
C MET A 283 0.62 -5.05 -10.88
N ALA A 284 1.17 -5.51 -9.75
CA ALA A 284 2.27 -4.86 -9.06
C ALA A 284 3.51 -4.75 -9.96
N LEU A 285 3.88 -5.84 -10.63
CA LEU A 285 4.99 -5.88 -11.58
C LEU A 285 4.81 -4.85 -12.71
N CYS A 286 3.65 -4.83 -13.37
CA CYS A 286 3.37 -3.88 -14.45
C CYS A 286 3.42 -2.43 -13.97
N ILE A 287 2.87 -2.12 -12.78
CA ILE A 287 2.93 -0.78 -12.20
C ILE A 287 4.38 -0.38 -11.92
N THR A 288 5.18 -1.28 -11.36
CA THR A 288 6.58 -1.01 -11.00
C THR A 288 7.46 -0.83 -12.23
N LEU A 289 7.27 -1.61 -13.29
CA LEU A 289 7.99 -1.48 -14.56
C LEU A 289 7.81 -0.11 -15.24
N THR A 290 6.81 0.67 -14.84
CA THR A 290 6.57 2.03 -15.36
C THR A 290 7.26 3.12 -14.56
N THR A 291 7.78 2.83 -13.36
CA THR A 291 8.41 3.82 -12.48
C THR A 291 9.69 4.48 -13.00
N PRO A 292 10.48 3.90 -13.93
CA PRO A 292 11.66 4.57 -14.46
C PRO A 292 11.39 5.97 -15.02
N ILE A 293 10.25 6.20 -15.68
CA ILE A 293 9.88 7.51 -16.21
C ILE A 293 9.83 8.56 -15.08
N LEU A 294 9.26 8.19 -13.93
CA LEU A 294 9.18 9.08 -12.77
C LEU A 294 10.55 9.35 -12.15
N LYS A 295 11.39 8.32 -12.05
CA LYS A 295 12.72 8.41 -11.43
C LYS A 295 13.68 9.27 -12.22
N PHE A 296 13.51 9.32 -13.53
CA PHE A 296 14.38 10.10 -14.42
C PHE A 296 13.75 11.42 -14.90
N SER A 297 12.50 11.72 -14.51
CA SER A 297 11.79 12.93 -14.93
C SER A 297 12.57 14.22 -14.68
N SER A 298 13.14 14.38 -13.48
CA SER A 298 13.96 15.56 -13.13
C SER A 298 15.23 15.68 -13.98
N LEU A 299 15.85 14.55 -14.36
CA LEU A 299 17.01 14.56 -15.24
C LEU A 299 16.65 14.90 -16.67
N VAL A 300 15.47 14.45 -17.16
CA VAL A 300 14.95 14.81 -18.47
C VAL A 300 14.68 16.31 -18.56
N VAL A 301 14.00 16.88 -17.56
CA VAL A 301 13.71 18.31 -17.49
C VAL A 301 15.00 19.13 -17.41
N ASN A 302 15.96 18.73 -16.57
CA ASN A 302 17.26 19.40 -16.47
C ASN A 302 18.05 19.33 -17.78
N GLY A 303 17.92 18.24 -18.55
CA GLY A 303 18.54 18.07 -19.89
C GLY A 303 18.09 19.09 -20.92
N PHE A 304 16.92 19.74 -20.74
CA PHE A 304 16.47 20.85 -21.60
C PHE A 304 17.09 22.21 -21.23
N GLY A 305 18.06 22.23 -20.31
CA GLY A 305 18.74 23.49 -19.91
C GLY A 305 18.03 24.25 -18.79
N TYR A 306 16.96 23.67 -18.19
CA TYR A 306 16.38 24.26 -16.99
C TYR A 306 17.35 24.21 -15.81
N SER A 307 17.41 25.30 -15.05
CA SER A 307 18.20 25.30 -13.82
C SER A 307 17.66 24.27 -12.81
N PRO A 308 18.47 23.80 -11.84
CA PRO A 308 18.01 22.92 -10.76
C PRO A 308 16.73 23.42 -10.10
N PHE A 309 16.62 24.72 -9.86
CA PHE A 309 15.44 25.35 -9.26
C PHE A 309 14.20 25.31 -10.15
N GLN A 310 14.36 25.60 -11.43
CA GLN A 310 13.26 25.51 -12.40
C GLN A 310 12.81 24.07 -12.54
N THR A 311 13.72 23.10 -12.56
CA THR A 311 13.41 21.67 -12.63
C THR A 311 12.52 21.24 -11.47
N MET A 312 12.77 21.72 -10.24
CA MET A 312 11.92 21.44 -9.07
C MET A 312 10.51 21.99 -9.25
N LEU A 313 10.39 23.28 -9.65
CA LEU A 313 9.09 23.92 -9.81
C LEU A 313 8.26 23.32 -10.96
N VAL A 314 8.91 22.99 -12.07
CA VAL A 314 8.27 22.35 -13.22
C VAL A 314 7.72 20.97 -12.89
N GLY A 315 8.28 20.27 -11.88
CA GLY A 315 7.78 18.98 -11.40
C GLY A 315 6.51 19.04 -10.53
N LEU A 316 6.14 20.19 -9.96
CA LEU A 316 5.02 20.33 -9.03
C LEU A 316 3.65 19.86 -9.57
N PRO A 317 3.24 20.15 -10.82
CA PRO A 317 1.97 19.69 -11.36
C PRO A 317 1.83 18.18 -11.35
N GLY A 318 2.91 17.41 -11.51
CA GLY A 318 2.91 15.95 -11.43
C GLY A 318 2.43 15.46 -10.05
N GLY A 319 2.85 16.13 -8.98
CA GLY A 319 2.37 15.83 -7.62
C GLY A 319 0.87 16.09 -7.43
N ALA A 320 0.37 17.22 -7.97
CA ALA A 320 -1.05 17.54 -7.91
C ALA A 320 -1.91 16.55 -8.71
N ILE A 321 -1.48 16.17 -9.92
CA ILE A 321 -2.15 15.17 -10.73
C ILE A 321 -2.16 13.81 -10.02
N SER A 322 -1.04 13.40 -9.41
CA SER A 322 -0.96 12.18 -8.62
C SER A 322 -1.96 12.19 -7.45
N PHE A 323 -2.02 13.28 -6.70
CA PHE A 323 -2.99 13.45 -5.61
C PHE A 323 -4.44 13.29 -6.10
N VAL A 324 -4.83 14.03 -7.15
CA VAL A 324 -6.19 13.99 -7.70
C VAL A 324 -6.55 12.59 -8.20
N THR A 325 -5.66 11.93 -8.94
CA THR A 325 -5.94 10.61 -9.50
C THR A 325 -6.08 9.52 -8.44
N ILE A 326 -5.35 9.61 -7.30
CA ILE A 326 -5.53 8.71 -6.15
C ILE A 326 -6.93 8.87 -5.57
N TRP A 327 -7.42 10.11 -5.41
CA TRP A 327 -8.76 10.35 -4.90
C TRP A 327 -9.86 9.94 -5.90
N VAL A 328 -9.64 10.10 -7.19
CA VAL A 328 -10.53 9.55 -8.24
C VAL A 328 -10.62 8.02 -8.13
N ALA A 329 -9.48 7.33 -7.97
CA ALA A 329 -9.45 5.88 -7.81
C ALA A 329 -10.22 5.38 -6.58
N ALA A 330 -10.30 6.19 -5.51
CA ALA A 330 -11.01 5.82 -4.28
C ALA A 330 -12.49 6.23 -4.29
N LEU A 331 -12.81 7.42 -4.81
CA LEU A 331 -14.15 8.00 -4.73
C LEU A 331 -15.10 7.46 -5.81
N VAL A 332 -14.63 7.25 -7.04
CA VAL A 332 -15.49 6.73 -8.11
C VAL A 332 -16.12 5.38 -7.73
N PRO A 333 -15.37 4.36 -7.26
CA PRO A 333 -15.99 3.11 -6.83
C PRO A 333 -16.86 3.23 -5.57
N ARG A 334 -16.71 4.28 -4.79
CA ARG A 334 -17.58 4.54 -3.64
C ARG A 334 -18.96 5.02 -4.07
N PHE A 335 -19.02 5.93 -5.06
CA PHE A 335 -20.28 6.45 -5.58
C PHE A 335 -20.94 5.50 -6.57
N PHE A 336 -20.15 4.71 -7.29
CA PHE A 336 -20.60 3.74 -8.28
C PHE A 336 -20.06 2.34 -7.90
N PRO A 337 -20.79 1.58 -7.06
CA PRO A 337 -20.37 0.23 -6.65
C PRO A 337 -20.15 -0.70 -7.86
N GLY A 338 -19.15 -1.57 -7.78
CA GLY A 338 -18.81 -2.50 -8.87
C GLY A 338 -18.00 -1.89 -10.02
N THR A 339 -17.54 -0.65 -9.91
CA THR A 339 -16.75 0.01 -10.97
C THR A 339 -15.25 0.08 -10.70
N ARG A 340 -14.76 -0.53 -9.63
CA ARG A 340 -13.36 -0.43 -9.19
C ARG A 340 -12.36 -0.86 -10.27
N VAL A 341 -12.62 -2.00 -10.93
CA VAL A 341 -11.78 -2.50 -12.03
C VAL A 341 -11.81 -1.56 -13.22
N TYR A 342 -13.00 -1.10 -13.62
CA TYR A 342 -13.16 -0.19 -14.75
C TYR A 342 -12.51 1.18 -14.50
N THR A 343 -12.63 1.70 -13.28
CA THR A 343 -11.95 2.94 -12.86
C THR A 343 -10.43 2.79 -12.98
N SER A 344 -9.89 1.65 -12.53
CA SER A 344 -8.45 1.37 -12.64
C SER A 344 -8.00 1.27 -14.09
N MET A 345 -8.78 0.60 -14.96
CA MET A 345 -8.50 0.53 -16.39
C MET A 345 -8.50 1.92 -17.04
N GLY A 346 -9.49 2.77 -16.71
CA GLY A 346 -9.56 4.14 -17.21
C GLY A 346 -8.37 4.98 -16.76
N LEU A 347 -7.96 4.84 -15.50
CA LEU A 347 -6.79 5.54 -14.96
C LEU A 347 -5.46 5.08 -15.59
N CYS A 348 -5.37 3.85 -16.12
CA CYS A 348 -4.19 3.38 -16.87
C CYS A 348 -3.99 4.14 -18.19
N LEU A 349 -5.05 4.69 -18.78
CA LEU A 349 -4.95 5.43 -20.05
C LEU A 349 -4.16 6.74 -19.89
N VAL A 350 -4.19 7.35 -18.70
CA VAL A 350 -3.50 8.63 -18.45
C VAL A 350 -1.97 8.47 -18.54
N PRO A 351 -1.32 7.58 -17.77
CA PRO A 351 0.11 7.37 -17.89
C PRO A 351 0.52 6.65 -19.18
N LEU A 352 -0.38 5.87 -19.80
CA LEU A 352 -0.16 5.33 -21.15
C LEU A 352 0.00 6.47 -22.16
N LEU A 353 -0.91 7.46 -22.14
CA LEU A 353 -0.81 8.65 -22.98
C LEU A 353 0.49 9.42 -22.69
N GLY A 354 0.84 9.65 -21.42
CA GLY A 354 2.10 10.28 -21.04
C GLY A 354 3.32 9.55 -21.59
N SER A 355 3.35 8.21 -21.49
CA SER A 355 4.46 7.39 -21.99
C SER A 355 4.56 7.40 -23.52
N THR A 356 3.42 7.41 -24.22
CA THR A 356 3.40 7.49 -25.70
C THR A 356 3.82 8.87 -26.18
N MET A 357 3.39 9.95 -25.51
CA MET A 357 3.85 11.31 -25.81
C MET A 357 5.37 11.45 -25.62
N LEU A 358 5.91 10.91 -24.52
CA LEU A 358 7.34 10.94 -24.23
C LEU A 358 8.19 10.22 -25.31
N LEU A 359 7.65 9.17 -25.92
CA LEU A 359 8.31 8.43 -26.98
C LEU A 359 8.17 9.08 -28.34
N ALA A 360 7.01 9.68 -28.64
CA ALA A 360 6.66 10.16 -29.97
C ALA A 360 7.08 11.61 -30.24
N LEU A 361 7.17 12.44 -29.19
CA LEU A 361 7.48 13.87 -29.37
C LEU A 361 8.99 14.08 -29.65
N PRO A 362 9.35 14.89 -30.67
CA PRO A 362 10.73 15.26 -30.90
C PRO A 362 11.26 16.13 -29.75
N ALA A 363 12.56 15.95 -29.42
CA ALA A 363 13.17 16.64 -28.28
C ALA A 363 13.31 18.15 -28.47
N LYS A 364 13.38 18.62 -29.73
CA LYS A 364 13.48 20.06 -30.07
C LYS A 364 12.12 20.61 -30.51
N GLY A 365 11.71 21.74 -29.92
CA GLY A 365 10.49 22.44 -30.27
C GLY A 365 9.22 21.95 -29.52
N TYR A 366 9.29 20.88 -28.76
CA TYR A 366 8.17 20.33 -28.00
C TYR A 366 8.52 20.08 -26.51
N GLU A 367 9.43 20.89 -25.95
CA GLU A 367 9.94 20.73 -24.57
C GLU A 367 8.79 20.66 -23.54
N TRP A 368 7.81 21.56 -23.66
CA TRP A 368 6.62 21.55 -22.78
C TRP A 368 5.74 20.32 -22.96
N GLY A 369 5.66 19.75 -24.16
CA GLY A 369 4.96 18.50 -24.41
C GLY A 369 5.63 17.32 -23.69
N ILE A 370 6.96 17.27 -23.69
CA ILE A 370 7.74 16.27 -22.96
C ILE A 370 7.61 16.46 -21.45
N VAL A 371 7.64 17.69 -20.97
CA VAL A 371 7.39 18.00 -19.56
C VAL A 371 6.00 17.54 -19.13
N ALA A 372 4.96 17.86 -19.90
CA ALA A 372 3.59 17.43 -19.62
C ALA A 372 3.46 15.89 -19.62
N SER A 373 4.20 15.19 -20.49
CA SER A 373 4.20 13.73 -20.52
C SER A 373 4.74 13.12 -19.21
N THR A 374 5.72 13.78 -18.56
CA THR A 374 6.22 13.33 -17.24
C THR A 374 5.19 13.52 -16.12
N TRP A 375 4.37 14.57 -16.18
CA TRP A 375 3.27 14.79 -15.24
C TRP A 375 2.19 13.71 -15.35
N LEU A 376 1.82 13.33 -16.57
CA LEU A 376 0.83 12.27 -16.81
C LEU A 376 1.36 10.92 -16.34
N ALA A 377 2.66 10.66 -16.50
CA ALA A 377 3.28 9.44 -16.00
C ALA A 377 3.25 9.31 -14.46
N ALA A 378 3.12 10.44 -13.72
CA ALA A 378 3.04 10.45 -12.26
C ALA A 378 1.77 9.77 -11.70
N CYS A 379 0.77 9.48 -12.53
CA CYS A 379 -0.49 8.83 -12.11
C CYS A 379 -0.34 7.37 -11.66
N CYS A 380 0.82 6.74 -11.79
CA CYS A 380 1.03 5.32 -11.40
C CYS A 380 0.72 5.07 -9.92
N SER A 381 0.92 6.04 -9.02
CA SER A 381 0.60 5.91 -7.61
C SER A 381 -0.89 5.64 -7.32
N SER A 382 -1.80 6.12 -8.19
CA SER A 382 -3.23 5.86 -8.07
C SER A 382 -3.58 4.40 -8.33
N LEU A 383 -2.87 3.77 -9.26
CA LEU A 383 -3.05 2.37 -9.60
C LEU A 383 -2.50 1.44 -8.53
N LEU A 384 -1.39 1.83 -7.90
CA LEU A 384 -0.85 1.15 -6.73
C LEU A 384 -1.88 1.15 -5.58
N SER A 385 -2.45 2.32 -5.28
CA SER A 385 -3.51 2.46 -4.27
C SER A 385 -4.73 1.60 -4.58
N SER A 386 -5.20 1.59 -5.83
CA SER A 386 -6.35 0.80 -6.26
C SER A 386 -6.08 -0.70 -6.16
N SER A 387 -4.90 -1.17 -6.61
CA SER A 387 -4.50 -2.58 -6.52
C SER A 387 -4.37 -3.04 -5.07
N ALA A 388 -3.77 -2.20 -4.20
CA ALA A 388 -3.68 -2.48 -2.77
C ALA A 388 -5.06 -2.58 -2.11
N ALA A 389 -5.99 -1.68 -2.46
CA ALA A 389 -7.35 -1.73 -1.96
C ALA A 389 -8.13 -2.97 -2.45
N MET A 390 -7.92 -3.40 -3.70
CA MET A 390 -8.49 -4.64 -4.23
C MET A 390 -7.94 -5.85 -3.50
N MET A 391 -6.63 -5.93 -3.30
CA MET A 391 -5.99 -7.02 -2.58
C MET A 391 -6.47 -7.08 -1.13
N ALA A 392 -6.52 -5.94 -0.43
CA ALA A 392 -7.01 -5.88 0.95
C ALA A 392 -8.45 -6.36 1.09
N SER A 393 -9.30 -6.09 0.08
CA SER A 393 -10.72 -6.46 0.08
C SER A 393 -10.96 -7.92 -0.34
N ASN A 394 -10.16 -8.45 -1.27
CA ASN A 394 -10.45 -9.71 -1.97
C ASN A 394 -9.53 -10.87 -1.56
N VAL A 395 -8.53 -10.64 -0.71
CA VAL A 395 -7.65 -11.69 -0.18
C VAL A 395 -7.89 -11.82 1.31
N LYS A 396 -8.25 -13.04 1.79
CA LYS A 396 -8.28 -13.39 3.20
C LYS A 396 -6.98 -14.11 3.60
N GLY A 397 -6.56 -13.94 4.86
CA GLY A 397 -5.34 -14.53 5.42
C GLY A 397 -4.14 -13.56 5.40
N ASN A 398 -3.56 -13.29 6.58
CA ASN A 398 -2.49 -12.30 6.73
C ASN A 398 -1.20 -12.74 6.02
N THR A 399 -0.84 -14.02 6.13
CA THR A 399 0.33 -14.60 5.42
C THR A 399 0.16 -14.52 3.91
N LYS A 400 -1.06 -14.76 3.40
CA LYS A 400 -1.37 -14.71 1.98
C LYS A 400 -1.29 -13.28 1.41
N LYS A 401 -1.72 -12.26 2.18
CA LYS A 401 -1.62 -10.85 1.80
C LYS A 401 -0.18 -10.39 1.65
N SER A 402 0.72 -10.82 2.54
CA SER A 402 2.13 -10.44 2.47
C SER A 402 2.87 -11.06 1.28
N VAL A 403 2.54 -12.30 0.92
CA VAL A 403 3.14 -12.99 -0.25
C VAL A 403 2.66 -12.44 -1.59
N ALA A 404 1.43 -11.92 -1.64
CA ALA A 404 0.85 -11.38 -2.88
C ALA A 404 1.41 -10.00 -3.29
N TRP A 405 2.18 -9.35 -2.42
CA TRP A 405 2.70 -8.00 -2.63
C TRP A 405 4.21 -8.01 -2.74
N THR A 406 4.74 -7.93 -3.96
CA THR A 406 6.17 -7.76 -4.23
C THR A 406 6.38 -6.62 -5.22
N GLU A 407 7.31 -5.70 -4.89
CA GLU A 407 7.75 -4.63 -5.80
C GLU A 407 9.08 -5.04 -6.45
N SER A 408 9.16 -5.11 -7.78
CA SER A 408 10.42 -5.38 -8.50
C SER A 408 10.73 -4.32 -9.55
N ASP A 409 12.00 -4.03 -9.81
CA ASP A 409 12.46 -2.89 -10.62
C ASP A 409 13.44 -3.25 -11.76
N ALA A 410 13.46 -2.45 -12.84
CA ALA A 410 14.50 -2.47 -13.85
C ALA A 410 14.59 -1.18 -14.71
N PRO A 411 15.79 -0.79 -15.28
CA PRO A 411 16.03 0.54 -15.84
C PRO A 411 16.21 0.64 -17.37
N ARG A 412 15.96 1.80 -17.98
CA ARG A 412 16.60 2.51 -19.13
C ARG A 412 15.65 3.31 -20.03
N TYR A 413 16.10 4.54 -20.50
CA TYR A 413 15.30 5.64 -21.07
C TYR A 413 14.42 5.33 -22.31
N THR A 414 14.93 5.01 -23.49
CA THR A 414 14.10 4.70 -24.68
C THR A 414 13.48 3.31 -24.61
N LYS A 415 14.28 2.33 -24.19
CA LYS A 415 13.79 0.98 -23.91
C LYS A 415 12.82 0.98 -22.72
N GLY A 416 13.04 1.87 -21.74
CA GLY A 416 12.17 2.08 -20.60
C GLY A 416 10.77 2.62 -20.98
N CYS A 417 10.68 3.55 -21.94
CA CYS A 417 9.39 4.03 -22.44
C CYS A 417 8.61 2.94 -23.18
N ILE A 418 9.28 2.15 -24.03
CA ILE A 418 8.65 1.03 -24.72
C ILE A 418 8.18 -0.02 -23.72
N LEU A 419 9.02 -0.35 -22.74
CA LEU A 419 8.67 -1.27 -21.66
C LEU A 419 7.48 -0.74 -20.84
N SER A 420 7.47 0.56 -20.53
CA SER A 420 6.35 1.18 -19.82
C SER A 420 5.05 1.13 -20.60
N ILE A 421 5.07 1.42 -21.90
CA ILE A 421 3.87 1.30 -22.78
C ILE A 421 3.37 -0.14 -22.79
N ALA A 422 4.27 -1.12 -23.00
CA ALA A 422 3.91 -2.54 -22.97
C ALA A 422 3.33 -2.94 -21.61
N SER A 423 3.92 -2.43 -20.51
CA SER A 423 3.43 -2.69 -19.14
C SER A 423 2.06 -2.07 -18.87
N TRP A 424 1.77 -0.86 -19.37
CA TRP A 424 0.43 -0.26 -19.25
C TRP A 424 -0.62 -1.05 -20.02
N VAL A 425 -0.31 -1.51 -21.21
CA VAL A 425 -1.21 -2.38 -21.98
C VAL A 425 -1.42 -3.71 -21.27
N ALA A 426 -0.33 -4.33 -20.79
CA ALA A 426 -0.41 -5.57 -20.01
C ALA A 426 -1.22 -5.40 -18.72
N LEU A 427 -1.10 -4.26 -18.04
CA LEU A 427 -1.86 -3.94 -16.84
C LEU A 427 -3.37 -3.81 -17.15
N ILE A 428 -3.74 -3.13 -18.23
CA ILE A 428 -5.14 -3.02 -18.67
C ILE A 428 -5.71 -4.41 -18.95
N VAL A 429 -4.97 -5.25 -19.66
CA VAL A 429 -5.37 -6.64 -19.94
C VAL A 429 -5.51 -7.43 -18.63
N THR A 430 -4.57 -7.29 -17.70
CA THR A 430 -4.61 -7.96 -16.39
C THR A 430 -5.84 -7.55 -15.59
N TYR A 431 -6.19 -6.26 -15.55
CA TYR A 431 -7.43 -5.80 -14.91
C TYR A 431 -8.69 -6.36 -15.59
N ALA A 432 -8.72 -6.43 -16.92
CA ALA A 432 -9.84 -7.00 -17.65
C ALA A 432 -10.01 -8.50 -17.33
N VAL A 433 -8.91 -9.27 -17.37
CA VAL A 433 -8.91 -10.71 -17.04
C VAL A 433 -9.31 -10.91 -15.56
N TYR A 434 -8.79 -10.09 -14.65
CA TYR A 434 -9.15 -10.12 -13.24
C TYR A 434 -10.65 -9.87 -13.02
N GLY A 435 -11.20 -8.82 -13.64
CA GLY A 435 -12.62 -8.50 -13.55
C GLY A 435 -13.50 -9.63 -14.11
N PHE A 436 -13.10 -10.25 -15.23
CA PHE A 436 -13.79 -11.41 -15.79
C PHE A 436 -13.70 -12.64 -14.86
N ALA A 437 -12.52 -12.92 -14.30
CA ALA A 437 -12.31 -14.05 -13.39
C ALA A 437 -13.17 -13.91 -12.12
N ILE A 438 -13.24 -12.71 -11.53
CA ILE A 438 -14.12 -12.43 -10.40
C ILE A 438 -15.60 -12.66 -10.74
N LYS A 439 -16.08 -12.12 -11.85
CA LYS A 439 -17.46 -12.31 -12.28
C LYS A 439 -17.78 -13.80 -12.46
N LYS A 440 -16.90 -14.53 -13.12
CA LYS A 440 -17.05 -15.97 -13.35
C LYS A 440 -17.07 -16.77 -12.04
N GLU A 441 -16.14 -16.46 -11.12
CA GLU A 441 -16.07 -17.16 -9.84
C GLU A 441 -17.28 -16.82 -8.95
N ASN A 442 -17.71 -15.56 -8.88
CA ASN A 442 -18.91 -15.19 -8.15
C ASN A 442 -20.15 -15.88 -8.74
N ALA A 443 -20.32 -15.89 -10.07
CA ALA A 443 -21.43 -16.58 -10.73
C ALA A 443 -21.43 -18.10 -10.46
N LYS A 444 -20.23 -18.72 -10.41
CA LYS A 444 -20.09 -20.13 -10.02
C LYS A 444 -20.57 -20.38 -8.60
N ARG A 445 -20.15 -19.53 -7.66
CA ARG A 445 -20.53 -19.60 -6.25
C ARG A 445 -22.02 -19.35 -6.05
N ASP A 446 -22.61 -18.44 -6.83
CA ASP A 446 -24.04 -18.17 -6.82
C ASP A 446 -24.87 -19.38 -7.32
N ARG A 447 -24.40 -20.08 -8.35
CA ARG A 447 -25.05 -21.32 -8.84
C ARG A 447 -25.01 -22.43 -7.79
N LEU A 448 -23.83 -22.64 -7.17
CA LEU A 448 -23.66 -23.67 -6.13
C LEU A 448 -24.52 -23.39 -4.89
N ALA A 449 -24.78 -22.14 -4.58
CA ALA A 449 -25.66 -21.75 -3.51
C ALA A 449 -27.13 -21.94 -3.87
N GLY A 450 -27.54 -21.57 -5.08
CA GLY A 450 -28.90 -21.81 -5.58
C GLY A 450 -29.27 -23.30 -5.69
N GLU A 451 -28.25 -24.19 -5.82
CA GLU A 451 -28.42 -25.65 -5.77
C GLU A 451 -28.52 -26.21 -4.34
N GLY A 452 -28.59 -25.36 -3.28
CA GLY A 452 -28.68 -25.78 -1.89
C GLY A 452 -27.41 -26.43 -1.32
N ARG A 453 -26.29 -26.38 -2.08
CA ARG A 453 -25.01 -26.95 -1.66
C ARG A 453 -24.23 -26.07 -0.70
N TYR A 454 -24.57 -24.79 -0.63
CA TYR A 454 -23.96 -23.81 0.29
C TYR A 454 -24.99 -22.73 0.64
N GLU A 455 -25.24 -22.49 1.89
CA GLU A 455 -26.04 -21.36 2.34
C GLU A 455 -25.22 -20.09 2.50
N TYR A 456 -25.84 -18.95 2.18
CA TYR A 456 -25.19 -17.64 2.19
C TYR A 456 -25.24 -16.98 3.57
N MET A 457 -24.11 -16.45 4.01
CA MET A 457 -24.14 -15.26 4.86
C MET A 457 -24.16 -14.02 3.95
N VAL A 458 -25.32 -13.46 3.71
CA VAL A 458 -25.48 -12.20 2.98
C VAL A 458 -25.21 -11.04 3.95
N GLY A 459 -23.98 -10.55 3.94
CA GLY A 459 -23.68 -9.20 4.43
C GLY A 459 -24.03 -8.19 3.35
N GLY A 460 -25.28 -7.91 3.13
CA GLY A 460 -25.75 -6.92 2.15
C GLY A 460 -27.06 -6.32 2.58
N HIS A 461 -27.22 -5.06 2.29
CA HIS A 461 -28.40 -4.25 2.49
C HIS A 461 -29.75 -5.02 2.52
N ASP A 462 -30.54 -4.71 3.54
CA ASP A 462 -31.94 -5.08 3.75
C ASP A 462 -32.25 -6.58 3.91
N GLY A 463 -32.61 -6.97 5.10
CA GLY A 463 -33.24 -8.25 5.41
C GLY A 463 -32.69 -8.89 6.67
N GLY A 464 -33.10 -8.40 7.81
CA GLY A 464 -32.98 -9.12 9.07
C GLY A 464 -33.76 -10.42 9.02
N GLU A 465 -33.39 -11.32 9.90
CA GLU A 465 -34.16 -12.45 10.44
C GLU A 465 -33.96 -13.86 9.88
N GLN A 466 -33.21 -14.15 8.83
CA GLN A 466 -33.09 -15.55 8.39
C GLN A 466 -31.66 -16.11 8.30
N ALA A 467 -30.64 -15.44 8.77
CA ALA A 467 -29.24 -15.88 8.65
C ALA A 467 -28.67 -16.66 9.87
N VAL A 468 -29.51 -17.03 10.83
CA VAL A 468 -29.05 -17.58 12.14
C VAL A 468 -29.03 -19.09 12.23
N GLN A 469 -29.37 -19.82 11.19
CA GLN A 469 -29.58 -21.27 11.29
C GLN A 469 -28.61 -22.17 10.51
N MET A 470 -27.34 -21.85 10.33
CA MET A 470 -26.38 -22.94 10.01
C MET A 470 -24.99 -22.65 10.52
N GLY A 471 -24.53 -23.52 11.42
CA GLY A 471 -23.19 -23.53 11.99
C GLY A 471 -22.14 -23.77 10.90
N VAL A 472 -21.57 -22.70 10.39
CA VAL A 472 -20.28 -22.75 9.74
C VAL A 472 -19.24 -22.54 10.83
N ALA A 473 -18.38 -23.53 10.99
CA ALA A 473 -17.29 -23.49 11.96
C ALA A 473 -16.55 -22.14 11.93
N VAL A 474 -16.69 -21.42 13.01
CA VAL A 474 -16.20 -20.06 13.16
C VAL A 474 -14.72 -20.02 13.56
N ASP A 475 -14.08 -21.15 13.62
CA ASP A 475 -12.64 -21.22 13.86
C ASP A 475 -11.94 -21.21 12.52
N SER A 476 -11.72 -20.00 11.96
CA SER A 476 -10.93 -20.07 10.76
C SER A 476 -10.26 -18.78 10.34
N ASP A 477 -8.98 -18.84 10.38
CA ASP A 477 -8.09 -18.20 9.42
C ASP A 477 -8.33 -18.80 8.02
N LEU A 478 -9.62 -18.95 7.63
CA LEU A 478 -10.02 -19.48 6.34
C LEU A 478 -9.61 -18.50 5.25
N THR A 479 -8.95 -19.02 4.23
CA THR A 479 -8.64 -18.25 3.03
C THR A 479 -9.90 -18.01 2.19
N ASP A 480 -9.84 -17.06 1.28
CA ASP A 480 -10.92 -16.78 0.30
C ASP A 480 -11.28 -18.00 -0.58
N VAL A 481 -10.39 -18.99 -0.70
CA VAL A 481 -10.64 -20.27 -1.39
C VAL A 481 -11.39 -21.24 -0.52
N GLN A 482 -11.07 -21.29 0.76
CA GLN A 482 -11.69 -22.18 1.73
C GLN A 482 -13.08 -21.69 2.13
N ASP A 483 -13.25 -20.36 2.23
CA ASP A 483 -14.54 -19.73 2.50
C ASP A 483 -15.40 -19.67 1.22
N LYS A 484 -16.29 -20.61 1.06
CA LYS A 484 -17.19 -20.70 -0.10
C LYS A 484 -18.28 -19.63 -0.12
N ALA A 485 -18.60 -19.06 1.02
CA ALA A 485 -19.55 -17.95 1.14
C ALA A 485 -18.93 -16.59 0.79
N PHE A 486 -17.60 -16.49 0.76
CA PHE A 486 -16.91 -15.25 0.40
C PHE A 486 -17.23 -14.80 -1.02
N ARG A 487 -17.54 -13.50 -1.18
CA ARG A 487 -17.74 -12.86 -2.48
C ARG A 487 -16.66 -11.84 -2.75
N TYR A 488 -16.10 -11.89 -3.95
CA TYR A 488 -15.09 -10.92 -4.38
C TYR A 488 -15.75 -9.61 -4.81
N ASN A 489 -15.17 -8.49 -4.40
CA ASN A 489 -15.59 -7.15 -4.81
C ASN A 489 -14.98 -6.79 -6.17
N LEU A 490 -15.83 -6.32 -7.08
CA LEU A 490 -15.45 -5.80 -8.42
C LEU A 490 -15.01 -4.35 -8.36
#